data_8ef182efe74afe45ad0cd822a9b0240a
#
_entry.id   8ef182efe74afe45ad0cd822a9b0240a
#
_cell.length_a   1.000
_cell.length_b   1.000
_cell.length_c   1.000
_cell.angle_alpha   90.00
_cell.angle_beta   90.00
_cell.angle_gamma   90.00
#
_symmetry.space_group_name_H-M   'P 1'
#
loop_
_entity.id
_entity.type
_entity.pdbx_description
1 polymer ?
#
loop_
_entity_poly.entity_id
_entity_poly.type
_entity_poly.pdbx_seq_one_letter_code
_entity_poly.pdbx_strand_id
1 'polypeptide(L)'
;QYQQVKAYVEKIAPGKPVHIGETGWASSSDGFYGLEGSRACDEYKEMLYYQEMRNWTNSQGISCFYFEAFDEPRKDSGNAQGSENHFGLITVDGKVKAALWEQFEAGVFQSLTRDGKPLKQTKKGNIELALKAAMIPPPNEHL
;
A
#
# COMPACT_ATOMS: atom_id res chain seq x y z
N GLN A 1 9.93 16.06 3.00
CA GLN A 1 9.38 16.19 4.37
C GLN A 1 10.22 15.44 5.40
N TYR A 2 10.45 14.11 5.29
CA TYR A 2 11.23 13.32 6.27
C TYR A 2 12.60 13.94 6.58
N GLN A 3 13.38 14.30 5.57
CA GLN A 3 14.71 14.91 5.75
C GLN A 3 14.65 16.23 6.52
N GLN A 4 13.63 17.04 6.32
CA GLN A 4 13.41 18.29 7.03
C GLN A 4 13.09 18.04 8.51
N VAL A 5 12.20 17.08 8.79
CA VAL A 5 11.87 16.68 10.17
C VAL A 5 13.12 16.13 10.87
N LYS A 6 13.87 15.24 10.21
CA LYS A 6 15.11 14.69 10.76
C LYS A 6 16.12 15.80 11.10
N ALA A 7 16.33 16.75 10.19
CA ALA A 7 17.23 17.86 10.42
C ALA A 7 16.78 18.78 11.56
N TYR A 8 15.47 18.94 11.72
CA TYR A 8 14.91 19.71 12.85
C TYR A 8 15.10 18.97 14.18
N VAL A 9 14.79 17.66 14.22
CA VAL A 9 14.99 16.85 15.42
C VAL A 9 16.45 16.83 15.84
N GLU A 10 17.40 16.75 14.91
CA GLU A 10 18.83 16.76 15.22
C GLU A 10 19.27 18.08 15.91
N LYS A 11 18.63 19.20 15.59
CA LYS A 11 18.93 20.50 16.23
C LYS A 11 18.43 20.57 17.68
N ILE A 12 17.27 19.98 17.98
CA ILE A 12 16.64 20.10 19.31
C ILE A 12 16.90 18.90 20.21
N ALA A 13 17.18 17.74 19.63
CA ALA A 13 17.43 16.49 20.35
C ALA A 13 18.47 15.63 19.57
N PRO A 14 19.75 16.02 19.60
CA PRO A 14 20.80 15.33 18.84
C PRO A 14 20.84 13.82 19.12
N GLY A 15 21.02 13.03 18.07
CA GLY A 15 21.10 11.56 18.14
C GLY A 15 19.77 10.85 18.34
N LYS A 16 18.63 11.56 18.36
CA LYS A 16 17.33 10.89 18.43
C LYS A 16 16.91 10.36 17.05
N PRO A 17 16.49 9.08 16.97
CA PRO A 17 15.99 8.53 15.70
C PRO A 17 14.66 9.16 15.32
N VAL A 18 14.43 9.25 14.02
CA VAL A 18 13.13 9.62 13.44
C VAL A 18 12.58 8.43 12.67
N HIS A 19 11.37 8.04 12.96
CA HIS A 19 10.69 6.91 12.35
C HIS A 19 9.50 7.41 11.53
N ILE A 20 9.18 6.70 10.44
CA ILE A 20 7.92 6.89 9.73
C ILE A 20 6.89 6.01 10.44
N GLY A 21 6.00 6.65 11.22
CA GLY A 21 5.02 5.95 12.05
C GLY A 21 3.88 5.32 11.26
N GLU A 22 3.56 5.91 10.09
CA GLU A 22 2.53 5.37 9.20
C GLU A 22 2.75 5.86 7.77
N THR A 23 2.60 4.96 6.80
CA THR A 23 2.56 5.27 5.38
C THR A 23 1.89 4.13 4.63
N GLY A 24 1.14 4.41 3.59
CA GLY A 24 0.45 3.40 2.79
C GLY A 24 -0.18 3.99 1.54
N TRP A 25 -0.71 3.13 0.70
CA TRP A 25 -1.48 3.49 -0.49
C TRP A 25 -2.61 2.49 -0.67
N ALA A 26 -3.85 2.99 -0.87
CA ALA A 26 -4.99 2.11 -1.04
C ALA A 26 -5.02 1.48 -2.45
N SER A 27 -5.46 0.23 -2.53
CA SER A 27 -5.64 -0.48 -3.81
C SER A 27 -6.97 -0.19 -4.49
N SER A 28 -7.86 0.54 -3.83
CA SER A 28 -9.17 0.95 -4.36
C SER A 28 -9.65 2.21 -3.66
N SER A 29 -10.51 2.99 -4.33
CA SER A 29 -11.21 4.13 -3.76
C SER A 29 -12.41 4.48 -4.64
N ASP A 30 -13.42 5.08 -4.04
CA ASP A 30 -14.67 5.50 -4.70
C ASP A 30 -14.69 6.96 -5.17
N GLY A 31 -13.55 7.62 -5.15
CA GLY A 31 -13.44 9.02 -5.56
C GLY A 31 -13.26 10.02 -4.44
N PHE A 32 -13.08 9.56 -3.19
CA PHE A 32 -12.82 10.47 -2.07
C PHE A 32 -11.56 11.34 -2.29
N TYR A 33 -10.56 10.81 -2.98
CA TYR A 33 -9.30 11.49 -3.29
C TYR A 33 -9.21 12.04 -4.72
N GLY A 34 -10.33 12.24 -5.41
CA GLY A 34 -10.33 12.76 -6.76
C GLY A 34 -11.71 12.90 -7.37
N LEU A 35 -11.78 13.56 -8.50
CA LEU A 35 -12.98 13.64 -9.31
C LEU A 35 -13.24 12.28 -9.98
N GLU A 36 -14.50 11.88 -10.06
CA GLU A 36 -14.96 10.71 -10.82
C GLU A 36 -14.27 9.38 -10.42
N GLY A 37 -14.61 8.81 -9.27
CA GLY A 37 -14.09 7.53 -8.81
C GLY A 37 -12.56 7.52 -8.82
N SER A 38 -11.96 7.81 -7.71
CA SER A 38 -10.54 8.11 -7.54
C SER A 38 -9.60 7.25 -8.39
N ARG A 39 -9.16 7.77 -9.51
CA ARG A 39 -8.13 7.15 -10.35
C ARG A 39 -6.75 7.14 -9.71
N ALA A 40 -6.63 7.64 -8.49
CA ALA A 40 -5.41 7.61 -7.70
C ALA A 40 -5.13 6.24 -7.08
N CYS A 41 -6.15 5.43 -6.84
CA CYS A 41 -6.04 4.16 -6.11
C CYS A 41 -6.33 2.96 -7.02
N ASP A 42 -5.36 2.12 -7.19
CA ASP A 42 -5.47 0.78 -7.75
C ASP A 42 -4.30 -0.09 -7.25
N GLU A 43 -4.42 -1.40 -7.43
CA GLU A 43 -3.44 -2.36 -6.92
C GLU A 43 -2.05 -2.19 -7.54
N TYR A 44 -1.95 -1.69 -8.79
CA TYR A 44 -0.68 -1.43 -9.43
C TYR A 44 0.05 -0.24 -8.78
N LYS A 45 -0.67 0.84 -8.48
CA LYS A 45 -0.10 2.00 -7.78
C LYS A 45 0.25 1.69 -6.33
N GLU A 46 -0.58 0.89 -5.62
CA GLU A 46 -0.25 0.37 -4.30
C GLU A 46 1.09 -0.39 -4.33
N MET A 47 1.28 -1.27 -5.32
CA MET A 47 2.53 -2.00 -5.52
C MET A 47 3.71 -1.07 -5.74
N LEU A 48 3.60 -0.10 -6.65
CA LEU A 48 4.67 0.86 -6.92
C LEU A 48 5.03 1.67 -5.66
N TYR A 49 4.02 2.17 -4.97
CA TYR A 49 4.23 2.94 -3.73
C TYR A 49 4.93 2.10 -2.67
N TYR A 50 4.48 0.86 -2.46
CA TYR A 50 5.12 -0.06 -1.50
C TYR A 50 6.59 -0.31 -1.85
N GLN A 51 6.88 -0.65 -3.10
CA GLN A 51 8.24 -0.94 -3.57
C GLN A 51 9.16 0.29 -3.42
N GLU A 52 8.73 1.46 -3.86
CA GLU A 52 9.50 2.69 -3.75
C GLU A 52 9.76 3.07 -2.29
N MET A 53 8.75 3.00 -1.43
CA MET A 53 8.90 3.27 0.00
C MET A 53 9.86 2.29 0.67
N ARG A 54 9.75 0.99 0.36
CA ARG A 54 10.65 -0.03 0.91
C ARG A 54 12.08 0.14 0.44
N ASN A 55 12.27 0.38 -0.85
CA ASN A 55 13.60 0.61 -1.42
C ASN A 55 14.28 1.84 -0.79
N TRP A 56 13.56 2.95 -0.73
CA TRP A 56 14.07 4.18 -0.14
C TRP A 56 14.39 4.02 1.34
N THR A 57 13.44 3.53 2.15
CA THR A 57 13.65 3.40 3.59
C THR A 57 14.75 2.42 3.93
N ASN A 58 14.85 1.30 3.21
CA ASN A 58 15.94 0.34 3.39
C ASN A 58 17.30 0.94 3.01
N SER A 59 17.38 1.67 1.90
CA SER A 59 18.64 2.31 1.45
C SER A 59 19.15 3.37 2.42
N GLN A 60 18.24 4.00 3.16
CA GLN A 60 18.57 5.06 4.13
C GLN A 60 18.60 4.56 5.59
N GLY A 61 18.31 3.30 5.84
CA GLY A 61 18.22 2.76 7.19
C GLY A 61 17.09 3.40 8.01
N ILE A 62 15.98 3.78 7.36
CA ILE A 62 14.82 4.42 8.00
C ILE A 62 13.84 3.37 8.45
N SER A 63 13.47 3.38 9.74
CA SER A 63 12.37 2.57 10.24
C SER A 63 11.03 3.13 9.74
N CYS A 64 10.23 2.24 9.15
CA CYS A 64 8.98 2.60 8.51
C CYS A 64 7.90 1.55 8.81
N PHE A 65 6.76 1.99 9.32
CA PHE A 65 5.57 1.18 9.53
C PHE A 65 4.62 1.37 8.37
N TYR A 66 4.51 0.32 7.54
CA TYR A 66 3.62 0.36 6.39
C TYR A 66 2.18 0.03 6.80
N PHE A 67 1.26 0.87 6.41
CA PHE A 67 -0.16 0.74 6.67
C PHE A 67 -0.86 0.24 5.39
N GLU A 68 -1.36 -1.00 5.33
CA GLU A 68 -1.44 -1.94 6.45
C GLU A 68 -1.35 -3.39 5.94
N ALA A 69 -1.34 -4.39 6.82
CA ALA A 69 -1.16 -5.78 6.42
C ALA A 69 -2.39 -6.38 5.72
N PHE A 70 -3.60 -6.09 6.22
CA PHE A 70 -4.85 -6.66 5.74
C PHE A 70 -5.89 -5.60 5.47
N ASP A 71 -6.70 -5.79 4.43
CA ASP A 71 -7.88 -4.97 4.20
C ASP A 71 -8.86 -5.04 5.37
N GLU A 72 -9.43 -3.90 5.75
CA GLU A 72 -10.35 -3.75 6.87
C GLU A 72 -11.74 -3.28 6.40
N PRO A 73 -12.62 -4.16 5.88
CA PRO A 73 -13.88 -3.78 5.24
C PRO A 73 -14.89 -3.11 6.17
N ARG A 74 -14.59 -3.00 7.46
CA ARG A 74 -15.43 -2.35 8.46
C ARG A 74 -14.95 -0.95 8.85
N LYS A 75 -13.79 -0.53 8.38
CA LYS A 75 -13.18 0.74 8.74
C LYS A 75 -13.99 1.91 8.19
N ASP A 76 -14.50 1.76 6.98
CA ASP A 76 -15.53 2.61 6.40
C ASP A 76 -16.77 1.77 6.06
N SER A 77 -17.52 1.40 7.09
CA SER A 77 -18.68 0.49 6.95
C SER A 77 -19.84 1.09 6.15
N GLY A 78 -19.89 2.41 6.02
CA GLY A 78 -20.90 3.12 5.22
C GLY A 78 -20.57 3.13 3.72
N ASN A 79 -19.32 2.82 3.36
CA ASN A 79 -18.83 2.91 2.00
C ASN A 79 -17.86 1.76 1.67
N ALA A 80 -18.40 0.67 1.18
CA ALA A 80 -17.60 -0.53 0.86
C ALA A 80 -16.48 -0.29 -0.16
N GLN A 81 -16.56 0.78 -0.95
CA GLN A 81 -15.56 1.18 -1.93
C GLN A 81 -14.60 2.27 -1.41
N GLY A 82 -14.80 2.72 -0.18
CA GLY A 82 -13.93 3.74 0.44
C GLY A 82 -12.50 3.24 0.59
N SER A 83 -11.53 4.12 0.37
CA SER A 83 -10.10 3.78 0.44
C SER A 83 -9.68 3.19 1.79
N GLU A 84 -10.32 3.62 2.87
CA GLU A 84 -10.03 3.14 4.22
C GLU A 84 -10.17 1.62 4.39
N ASN A 85 -10.98 0.98 3.55
CA ASN A 85 -11.17 -0.46 3.56
C ASN A 85 -10.12 -1.24 2.76
N HIS A 86 -9.23 -0.55 2.03
CA HIS A 86 -8.41 -1.15 0.96
C HIS A 86 -6.90 -0.84 1.05
N PHE A 87 -6.38 -0.48 2.22
CA PHE A 87 -4.96 -0.24 2.43
C PHE A 87 -4.14 -1.50 2.65
N GLY A 88 -4.79 -2.64 2.88
CA GLY A 88 -4.11 -3.91 3.15
C GLY A 88 -3.30 -4.43 1.98
N LEU A 89 -2.12 -4.99 2.26
CA LEU A 89 -1.32 -5.73 1.28
C LEU A 89 -1.89 -7.14 0.99
N ILE A 90 -2.81 -7.59 1.83
CA ILE A 90 -3.56 -8.85 1.68
C ILE A 90 -5.04 -8.55 1.88
N THR A 91 -5.87 -9.07 1.00
CA THR A 91 -7.33 -8.91 1.11
C THR A 91 -7.90 -9.68 2.30
N VAL A 92 -9.09 -9.31 2.74
CA VAL A 92 -9.76 -9.98 3.88
C VAL A 92 -9.98 -11.49 3.63
N ASP A 93 -10.13 -11.90 2.39
CA ASP A 93 -10.31 -13.30 1.99
C ASP A 93 -9.00 -14.04 1.68
N GLY A 94 -7.85 -13.45 2.01
CA GLY A 94 -6.54 -14.08 1.92
C GLY A 94 -5.91 -14.06 0.53
N LYS A 95 -6.18 -13.04 -0.28
CA LYS A 95 -5.46 -12.83 -1.54
C LYS A 95 -4.34 -11.83 -1.34
N VAL A 96 -3.13 -12.26 -1.63
CA VAL A 96 -1.91 -11.45 -1.60
C VAL A 96 -1.91 -10.53 -2.81
N LYS A 97 -1.86 -9.22 -2.56
CA LYS A 97 -1.85 -8.20 -3.61
C LYS A 97 -0.47 -8.05 -4.28
N ALA A 98 -0.44 -7.37 -5.40
CA ALA A 98 0.74 -7.26 -6.27
C ALA A 98 2.01 -6.77 -5.55
N ALA A 99 1.86 -5.94 -4.53
CA ALA A 99 2.96 -5.46 -3.69
C ALA A 99 3.81 -6.58 -3.06
N LEU A 100 3.22 -7.74 -2.82
CA LEU A 100 3.85 -8.88 -2.14
C LEU A 100 3.94 -10.15 -3.00
N TRP A 101 3.73 -10.08 -4.32
CA TRP A 101 3.79 -11.27 -5.17
C TRP A 101 5.18 -11.91 -5.20
N GLU A 102 6.25 -11.13 -5.21
CA GLU A 102 7.62 -11.67 -5.14
C GLU A 102 7.84 -12.50 -3.87
N GLN A 103 7.37 -11.99 -2.72
CA GLN A 103 7.44 -12.71 -1.45
C GLN A 103 6.56 -13.96 -1.44
N PHE A 104 5.41 -13.90 -2.10
CA PHE A 104 4.54 -15.05 -2.26
C PHE A 104 5.22 -16.15 -3.09
N GLU A 105 5.83 -15.81 -4.21
CA GLU A 105 6.56 -16.74 -5.08
C GLU A 105 7.84 -17.29 -4.42
N ALA A 106 8.48 -16.48 -3.57
CA ALA A 106 9.59 -16.91 -2.73
C ALA A 106 9.17 -17.84 -1.57
N GLY A 107 7.88 -18.13 -1.42
CA GLY A 107 7.36 -19.07 -0.42
C GLY A 107 7.20 -18.49 0.99
N VAL A 108 7.31 -17.17 1.17
CA VAL A 108 7.19 -16.52 2.49
C VAL A 108 5.87 -16.84 3.18
N PHE A 109 4.80 -17.06 2.41
CA PHE A 109 3.45 -17.29 2.93
C PHE A 109 2.99 -18.75 2.88
N GLN A 110 3.87 -19.71 2.58
CA GLN A 110 3.48 -21.12 2.35
C GLN A 110 2.77 -21.79 3.53
N SER A 111 3.12 -21.42 4.76
CA SER A 111 2.51 -21.96 5.97
C SER A 111 1.30 -21.18 6.45
N LEU A 112 0.96 -20.08 5.81
CA LEU A 112 -0.13 -19.21 6.23
C LEU A 112 -1.44 -19.61 5.55
N THR A 113 -2.51 -19.53 6.33
CA THR A 113 -3.87 -19.78 5.85
C THR A 113 -4.80 -18.67 6.28
N ARG A 114 -5.85 -18.44 5.50
CA ARG A 114 -7.00 -17.63 5.88
C ARG A 114 -8.25 -18.52 5.88
N ASP A 115 -8.91 -18.60 7.04
CA ASP A 115 -10.08 -19.47 7.25
C ASP A 115 -9.82 -20.94 6.82
N GLY A 116 -8.62 -21.45 7.17
CA GLY A 116 -8.19 -22.81 6.83
C GLY A 116 -7.81 -23.03 5.37
N LYS A 117 -7.79 -21.98 4.55
CA LYS A 117 -7.43 -22.06 3.12
C LYS A 117 -6.06 -21.40 2.90
N PRO A 118 -5.20 -21.99 2.05
CA PRO A 118 -3.93 -21.34 1.65
C PRO A 118 -4.19 -19.98 1.02
N LEU A 119 -3.27 -19.05 1.26
CA LEU A 119 -3.29 -17.75 0.58
C LEU A 119 -3.12 -17.94 -0.94
N LYS A 120 -3.61 -16.97 -1.70
CA LYS A 120 -3.51 -16.94 -3.18
C LYS A 120 -3.10 -15.54 -3.61
N GLN A 121 -2.61 -15.40 -4.82
CA GLN A 121 -2.35 -14.09 -5.40
C GLN A 121 -3.63 -13.49 -5.99
N THR A 122 -3.83 -12.19 -5.87
CA THR A 122 -4.77 -11.45 -6.70
C THR A 122 -4.39 -11.61 -8.18
N LYS A 123 -5.35 -11.49 -9.09
CA LYS A 123 -5.11 -11.57 -10.55
C LYS A 123 -4.24 -12.77 -10.98
N LYS A 124 -4.18 -13.83 -10.16
CA LYS A 124 -3.35 -15.03 -10.37
C LYS A 124 -1.83 -14.71 -10.52
N GLY A 125 -1.34 -13.65 -9.88
CA GLY A 125 0.04 -13.22 -9.99
C GLY A 125 0.42 -12.62 -11.35
N ASN A 126 -0.55 -12.22 -12.17
CA ASN A 126 -0.30 -11.70 -13.51
C ASN A 126 -0.21 -10.17 -13.50
N ILE A 127 1.01 -9.63 -13.66
CA ILE A 127 1.28 -8.19 -13.65
C ILE A 127 0.61 -7.46 -14.81
N GLU A 128 0.43 -8.09 -15.97
CA GLU A 128 -0.26 -7.47 -17.10
C GLU A 128 -1.73 -7.22 -16.78
N LEU A 129 -2.36 -8.11 -16.00
CA LEU A 129 -3.73 -7.92 -15.53
C LEU A 129 -3.81 -6.77 -14.49
N ALA A 130 -2.81 -6.62 -13.64
CA ALA A 130 -2.74 -5.49 -12.70
C ALA A 130 -2.59 -4.17 -13.46
N LEU A 131 -1.66 -4.13 -14.42
CA LEU A 131 -1.41 -2.95 -15.25
C LEU A 131 -2.63 -2.59 -16.11
N LYS A 132 -3.28 -3.57 -16.71
CA LYS A 132 -4.51 -3.35 -17.50
C LYS A 132 -5.66 -2.79 -16.68
N ALA A 133 -5.72 -3.14 -15.39
CA ALA A 133 -6.73 -2.64 -14.46
C ALA A 133 -6.33 -1.30 -13.83
N ALA A 134 -5.09 -0.83 -14.03
CA ALA A 134 -4.64 0.44 -13.50
C ALA A 134 -5.39 1.61 -14.16
N MET A 135 -5.82 2.53 -13.33
CA MET A 135 -6.55 3.71 -13.78
C MET A 135 -5.60 4.87 -14.05
N ILE A 136 -5.73 5.51 -15.20
CA ILE A 136 -4.96 6.71 -15.56
C ILE A 136 -5.61 7.90 -14.85
N PRO A 137 -4.88 8.65 -14.00
CA PRO A 137 -5.40 9.89 -13.43
C PRO A 137 -5.86 10.86 -14.53
N PRO A 138 -6.89 11.67 -14.29
CA PRO A 138 -7.28 12.71 -15.23
C PRO A 138 -6.12 13.68 -15.45
N PRO A 139 -5.97 14.25 -16.64
CA PRO A 139 -4.97 15.29 -16.87
C PRO A 139 -5.21 16.45 -15.89
N ASN A 140 -4.13 17.01 -15.35
CA ASN A 140 -4.19 18.18 -14.47
C ASN A 140 -4.59 19.40 -15.33
N GLU A 141 -5.87 19.67 -15.43
CA GLU A 141 -6.38 20.87 -16.09
C GLU A 141 -6.35 22.12 -15.18
N HIS A 142 -5.87 21.97 -13.92
CA HIS A 142 -5.93 23.01 -12.88
C HIS A 142 -4.66 23.13 -12.03
N LEU A 143 -3.49 22.89 -12.61
CA LEU A 143 -2.20 23.29 -11.97
C LEU A 143 -1.67 24.56 -12.60
#